data_a90afe1772109a127f3b7140879e2e0a
#
_entry.id   a90afe1772109a127f3b7140879e2e0a
#
_cell.length_a   1.000
_cell.length_b   1.000
_cell.length_c   1.000
_cell.angle_alpha   90.00
_cell.angle_beta   90.00
_cell.angle_gamma   90.00
#
_symmetry.space_group_name_H-M   'P 1'
#
loop_
_entity.id
_entity.type
_entity.pdbx_description
1 polymer ?
#
loop_
_entity_poly.entity_id
_entity_poly.type
_entity_poly.pdbx_seq_one_letter_code
_entity_poly.pdbx_strand_id
1 'polypeptide(L)' 'MSQWAAEITNNPDKDYELYVELLEDDEYRARIEIASQEQLVLRVYNTEKDVSLPVDWLVQVITMAKQEMRQALRSE' A
#
# COMPACT_ATOMS: atom_id res chain seq x y z
N MET A 1 7.81 8.83 -18.82
CA MET A 1 7.31 9.01 -17.47
C MET A 1 6.72 7.71 -16.95
N SER A 2 6.97 7.42 -15.68
CA SER A 2 6.44 6.20 -15.07
C SER A 2 4.95 6.33 -14.81
N GLN A 3 4.22 5.24 -14.96
CA GLN A 3 2.82 5.17 -14.57
C GLN A 3 2.71 4.43 -13.25
N TRP A 4 2.11 5.08 -12.27
CA TRP A 4 1.91 4.51 -10.95
C TRP A 4 0.48 4.05 -10.79
N ALA A 5 0.31 2.91 -10.14
CA ALA A 5 -1.00 2.34 -9.84
C ALA A 5 -1.00 1.78 -8.44
N ALA A 6 -2.18 1.69 -7.84
CA ALA A 6 -2.36 1.11 -6.53
C ALA A 6 -3.41 -0.01 -6.63
N GLU A 7 -3.13 -1.15 -6.01
CA GLU A 7 -4.06 -2.27 -5.98
C GLU A 7 -4.35 -2.63 -4.53
N ILE A 8 -5.64 -2.68 -4.18
CA ILE A 8 -6.05 -3.17 -2.85
C ILE A 8 -6.19 -4.67 -2.94
N THR A 9 -5.55 -5.38 -2.03
CA THR A 9 -5.57 -6.83 -2.05
C THR A 9 -5.63 -7.38 -0.62
N ASN A 10 -5.94 -8.66 -0.50
CA ASN A 10 -6.02 -9.37 0.77
C ASN A 10 -4.82 -10.29 0.91
N ASN A 11 -4.28 -10.37 2.12
CA ASN A 11 -3.15 -11.26 2.41
C ASN A 11 -3.68 -12.53 3.10
N PRO A 12 -3.71 -13.68 2.40
CA PRO A 12 -4.21 -14.92 3.00
C PRO A 12 -3.36 -15.43 4.16
N ASP A 13 -2.08 -15.05 4.21
CA ASP A 13 -1.18 -15.45 5.30
C ASP A 13 -1.42 -14.67 6.57
N LYS A 14 -2.22 -13.61 6.52
CA LYS A 14 -2.54 -12.75 7.67
C LYS A 14 -4.05 -12.56 7.80
N ASP A 15 -4.80 -13.66 7.76
CA ASP A 15 -6.26 -13.64 7.94
C ASP A 15 -6.97 -12.68 6.97
N TYR A 16 -6.44 -12.58 5.74
CA TYR A 16 -7.01 -11.72 4.70
C TYR A 16 -7.01 -10.24 5.06
N GLU A 17 -6.07 -9.78 5.88
CA GLU A 17 -5.88 -8.35 6.08
C GLU A 17 -5.64 -7.65 4.76
N LEU A 18 -6.24 -6.46 4.62
CA LEU A 18 -6.06 -5.65 3.43
C LEU A 18 -4.67 -5.04 3.41
N TYR A 19 -4.08 -4.97 2.23
CA TYR A 19 -2.90 -4.15 1.99
C TYR A 19 -2.99 -3.56 0.60
N VAL A 20 -2.19 -2.52 0.35
CA VAL A 20 -2.20 -1.82 -0.92
C VAL A 20 -0.85 -1.99 -1.58
N GLU A 21 -0.82 -2.58 -2.77
CA GLU A 21 0.39 -2.68 -3.57
C GLU A 21 0.55 -1.43 -4.42
N LEU A 22 1.75 -0.89 -4.47
CA LEU A 22 2.09 0.26 -5.30
C LEU A 22 2.97 -0.24 -6.44
N LEU A 23 2.49 0.00 -7.66
CA LEU A 23 3.15 -0.49 -8.85
C LEU A 23 3.63 0.67 -9.73
N GLU A 24 4.82 0.52 -10.25
CA GLU A 24 5.38 1.42 -11.27
C GLU A 24 5.53 0.64 -12.55
N ASP A 25 4.80 1.05 -13.60
CA ASP A 25 4.83 0.36 -14.91
C ASP A 25 4.62 -1.15 -14.77
N ASP A 26 3.62 -1.52 -13.94
CA ASP A 26 3.22 -2.90 -13.65
C ASP A 26 4.23 -3.70 -12.83
N GLU A 27 5.25 -3.06 -12.26
CA GLU A 27 6.19 -3.71 -11.36
C GLU A 27 5.91 -3.32 -9.92
N TYR A 28 5.90 -4.30 -9.02
CA TYR A 28 5.68 -4.05 -7.59
C TYR A 28 6.87 -3.31 -7.00
N ARG A 29 6.64 -2.12 -6.45
CA ARG A 29 7.70 -1.29 -5.87
C ARG A 29 7.58 -1.12 -4.37
N ALA A 30 6.36 -1.10 -3.85
CA ALA A 30 6.14 -0.85 -2.44
C ALA A 30 4.76 -1.35 -2.04
N ARG A 31 4.48 -1.34 -0.74
CA ARG A 31 3.13 -1.63 -0.26
C ARG A 31 2.85 -0.86 1.02
N ILE A 32 1.58 -0.60 1.26
CA ILE A 32 1.09 -0.05 2.51
C ILE A 32 0.39 -1.19 3.23
N GLU A 33 0.82 -1.50 4.45
CA GLU A 33 0.27 -2.62 5.21
C GLU A 33 0.02 -2.23 6.65
N ILE A 34 -0.78 -3.04 7.35
CA ILE A 34 -1.03 -2.85 8.77
C ILE A 34 0.08 -3.56 9.54
N ALA A 35 0.83 -2.78 10.32
CA ALA A 35 1.80 -3.33 11.26
C ALA A 35 1.12 -3.57 12.61
N SER A 36 1.91 -3.90 13.63
CA SER A 36 1.38 -4.10 14.96
C SER A 36 0.67 -2.84 15.47
N GLN A 37 -0.36 -3.01 16.31
CA GLN A 37 -1.13 -1.92 16.92
C GLN A 37 -1.88 -1.06 15.90
N GLU A 38 -2.31 -1.68 14.80
CA GLU A 38 -3.11 -1.02 13.78
C GLU A 38 -2.42 0.17 13.10
N GLN A 39 -1.10 0.22 13.18
CA GLN A 39 -0.32 1.27 12.55
C GLN A 39 -0.07 0.92 11.08
N LEU A 40 -0.34 1.88 10.19
CA LEU A 40 -0.03 1.72 8.78
C LEU A 40 1.43 2.04 8.53
N VAL A 41 2.09 1.20 7.74
CA VAL A 41 3.48 1.41 7.35
C VAL A 41 3.61 1.30 5.84
N LEU A 42 4.53 2.08 5.30
CA LEU A 42 4.92 1.98 3.90
C LEU A 42 6.20 1.15 3.83
N ARG A 43 6.14 0.04 3.12
CA ARG A 43 7.31 -0.83 2.94
C ARG A 43 7.75 -0.76 1.49
N VAL A 44 8.95 -0.23 1.25
CA VAL A 44 9.52 -0.16 -0.09
C VAL A 44 10.33 -1.42 -0.34
N TYR A 45 10.06 -2.09 -1.46
CA TYR A 45 10.77 -3.32 -1.79
C TYR A 45 12.22 -3.02 -2.14
N ASN A 46 13.09 -3.97 -1.83
CA ASN A 46 14.51 -3.83 -2.14
C ASN A 46 14.71 -3.81 -3.65
N THR A 47 15.26 -2.72 -4.15
CA THR A 47 15.54 -2.59 -5.57
C THR A 47 16.93 -1.97 -5.74
N GLU A 48 17.60 -2.30 -6.85
CA GLU A 48 18.91 -1.75 -7.15
C GLU A 48 18.85 -0.31 -7.65
N LYS A 49 17.65 0.17 -7.98
CA LYS A 49 17.45 1.51 -8.52
C LYS A 49 16.68 2.36 -7.53
N ASP A 50 16.94 3.66 -7.55
CA ASP A 50 16.14 4.60 -6.78
C ASP A 50 14.68 4.55 -7.23
N VAL A 51 13.79 4.60 -6.26
CA VAL A 51 12.34 4.64 -6.53
C VAL A 51 11.85 6.04 -6.19
N SER A 52 11.24 6.71 -7.18
CA SER A 52 10.74 8.07 -7.02
C SER A 52 9.21 8.04 -7.02
N LEU A 53 8.61 8.13 -5.84
CA LEU A 53 7.16 8.11 -5.69
C LEU A 53 6.61 9.52 -5.83
N PRO A 54 5.60 9.74 -6.70
CA PRO A 54 4.98 11.08 -6.80
C PRO A 54 4.26 11.41 -5.49
N VAL A 55 4.65 12.51 -4.86
CA VAL A 55 4.18 12.81 -3.50
C VAL A 55 2.67 13.04 -3.46
N ASP A 56 2.13 13.83 -4.39
CA ASP A 56 0.69 14.12 -4.39
C ASP A 56 -0.15 12.87 -4.62
N TRP A 57 0.29 12.02 -5.53
CA TRP A 57 -0.37 10.73 -5.76
C TRP A 57 -0.28 9.85 -4.52
N LEU A 58 0.91 9.80 -3.89
CA LEU A 58 1.11 8.98 -2.70
C LEU A 58 0.21 9.44 -1.55
N VAL A 59 0.06 10.75 -1.37
CA VAL A 59 -0.82 11.27 -0.33
C VAL A 59 -2.26 10.83 -0.57
N GLN A 60 -2.73 10.87 -1.82
CA GLN A 60 -4.07 10.40 -2.17
C GLN A 60 -4.23 8.91 -1.86
N VAL A 61 -3.24 8.10 -2.21
CA VAL A 61 -3.27 6.66 -1.96
C VAL A 61 -3.26 6.37 -0.46
N ILE A 62 -2.44 7.07 0.30
CA ILE A 62 -2.39 6.91 1.75
C ILE A 62 -3.74 7.26 2.38
N THR A 63 -4.37 8.33 1.93
CA THR A 63 -5.69 8.74 2.44
C THR A 63 -6.73 7.66 2.17
N MET A 64 -6.74 7.15 0.96
CA MET A 64 -7.64 6.06 0.57
C MET A 64 -7.36 4.80 1.41
N ALA A 65 -6.09 4.45 1.57
CA ALA A 65 -5.71 3.27 2.34
C ALA A 65 -6.16 3.38 3.79
N LYS A 66 -6.01 4.54 4.40
CA LYS A 66 -6.47 4.76 5.77
C LYS A 66 -7.97 4.53 5.90
N GLN A 67 -8.76 5.02 4.94
CA GLN A 67 -10.21 4.85 4.97
C GLN A 67 -10.59 3.38 4.80
N GLU A 68 -10.07 2.73 3.78
CA GLU A 68 -10.45 1.35 3.46
C GLU A 68 -10.00 0.37 4.52
N MET A 69 -8.77 0.49 5.00
CA MET A 69 -8.23 -0.44 5.97
C MET A 69 -8.85 -0.25 7.35
N ARG A 70 -9.16 0.99 7.72
CA ARG A 70 -9.86 1.24 8.99
C ARG A 70 -11.29 0.72 8.97
N GLN A 71 -11.99 0.85 7.86
CA GLN A 71 -13.33 0.29 7.72
C GLN A 71 -13.30 -1.24 7.86
N ALA A 72 -12.33 -1.90 7.25
CA ALA A 72 -12.19 -3.33 7.37
C ALA A 72 -11.96 -3.76 8.82
N LEU A 73 -11.18 -3.00 9.58
CA LEU A 73 -10.94 -3.27 11.00
C LEU A 73 -12.18 -3.03 11.86
N ARG A 74 -13.05 -2.10 11.46
CA ARG A 74 -14.25 -1.74 12.22
C ARG A 74 -15.45 -2.63 11.93
N SER A 75 -15.40 -3.40 10.86
CA SER A 75 -16.57 -4.15 10.42
C SER A 75 -16.74 -5.49 11.13
N GLU A 76 -15.97 -5.76 12.15
CA GLU A 76 -16.13 -6.94 12.98
C GLU A 76 -17.18 -6.77 14.04
#